data_9005fe198b3778334044388807606ab6
#
_entry.id   9005fe198b3778334044388807606ab6
#
_cell.length_a   1.000
_cell.length_b   1.000
_cell.length_c   1.000
_cell.angle_alpha   90.00
_cell.angle_beta   90.00
_cell.angle_gamma   90.00
#
_symmetry.space_group_name_H-M   'P 1'
#
loop_
_entity.id
_entity.type
_entity.pdbx_description
1 polymer ?
#
loop_
_entity_poly.entity_id
_entity_poly.type
_entity_poly.pdbx_seq_one_letter_code
_entity_poly.pdbx_strand_id
1 'polypeptide(L)'
;MKIVIPGGSGQLGTILARELIAQDHQVIVLSRKPFLAPWPVVLWDAKNLGGWQASFDNADVVINLAGRSVNCRYNPENRSQILNSRVDATRVVGKAISNASTPPRVWLQASTATIYSHRFDSPNDDIRGVLGGNEPNVPDTWKFSIDVARAWEHAAEELDLPGTRRVLMRAAMTMSPEQDGVFAVLVGLVKRGLGGTNGDGAQYVSWIHDIDFVRSVFWLIDHDLSGPINLSSPNPLPNADFMRILRKAAKIPVGLPATRWMLELGAIFLKTETELILKSRRVVPSKLLASGFKFQFPTWEQAAEDLMTRWNSRQLTC
;
A
#
# COMPACT_ATOMS: atom_id res chain seq x y z
N MET A 1 0.50 -15.40 18.37
CA MET A 1 0.98 -15.91 17.07
C MET A 1 2.40 -15.46 16.81
N LYS A 2 3.18 -16.26 16.06
CA LYS A 2 4.48 -15.85 15.50
C LYS A 2 4.26 -15.31 14.08
N ILE A 3 4.63 -14.06 13.83
CA ILE A 3 4.37 -13.35 12.57
C ILE A 3 5.70 -12.84 12.00
N VAL A 4 5.98 -13.20 10.75
CA VAL A 4 7.19 -12.74 10.04
C VAL A 4 6.78 -11.68 9.01
N ILE A 5 7.50 -10.53 9.01
CA ILE A 5 7.19 -9.39 8.12
C ILE A 5 8.40 -9.09 7.24
N PRO A 6 8.57 -9.78 6.09
CA PRO A 6 9.56 -9.41 5.09
C PRO A 6 9.30 -7.99 4.55
N GLY A 7 10.35 -7.14 4.57
CA GLY A 7 10.22 -5.73 4.21
C GLY A 7 9.52 -4.85 5.25
N GLY A 8 9.40 -5.33 6.49
CA GLY A 8 8.71 -4.64 7.58
C GLY A 8 9.40 -3.37 8.12
N SER A 9 10.55 -2.99 7.57
CA SER A 9 11.22 -1.72 7.91
C SER A 9 10.61 -0.47 7.26
N GLY A 10 9.66 -0.63 6.34
CA GLY A 10 8.91 0.47 5.75
C GLY A 10 7.77 0.95 6.65
N GLN A 11 7.13 2.08 6.28
CA GLN A 11 6.05 2.69 7.04
C GLN A 11 4.93 1.70 7.43
N LEU A 12 4.37 0.97 6.47
CA LEU A 12 3.28 0.01 6.74
C LEU A 12 3.74 -1.13 7.63
N GLY A 13 4.95 -1.63 7.42
CA GLY A 13 5.52 -2.69 8.25
C GLY A 13 5.74 -2.26 9.69
N THR A 14 6.22 -1.03 9.91
CA THR A 14 6.41 -0.46 11.24
C THR A 14 5.08 -0.26 11.98
N ILE A 15 4.06 0.25 11.27
CA ILE A 15 2.72 0.40 11.82
C ILE A 15 2.15 -0.97 12.24
N LEU A 16 2.22 -1.96 11.34
CA LEU A 16 1.72 -3.31 11.62
C LEU A 16 2.50 -3.98 12.76
N ALA A 17 3.83 -3.91 12.76
CA ALA A 17 4.65 -4.53 13.79
C ALA A 17 4.33 -3.97 15.19
N ARG A 18 4.13 -2.65 15.29
CA ARG A 18 3.75 -1.99 16.54
C ARG A 18 2.39 -2.47 17.05
N GLU A 19 1.38 -2.52 16.18
CA GLU A 19 0.04 -2.95 16.56
C GLU A 19 -0.04 -4.45 16.87
N LEU A 20 0.73 -5.28 16.16
CA LEU A 20 0.82 -6.72 16.43
C LEU A 20 1.48 -7.00 17.79
N ILE A 21 2.56 -6.28 18.15
CA ILE A 21 3.18 -6.40 19.47
C ILE A 21 2.25 -5.92 20.57
N ALA A 22 1.50 -4.84 20.34
CA ALA A 22 0.53 -4.33 21.30
C ALA A 22 -0.60 -5.34 21.60
N GLN A 23 -0.77 -6.36 20.76
CA GLN A 23 -1.69 -7.48 20.94
C GLN A 23 -0.98 -8.80 21.32
N ASP A 24 0.20 -8.70 21.94
CA ASP A 24 1.00 -9.83 22.45
C ASP A 24 1.40 -10.85 21.36
N HIS A 25 1.57 -10.43 20.12
CA HIS A 25 2.10 -11.28 19.07
C HIS A 25 3.62 -11.22 19.00
N GLN A 26 4.27 -12.34 18.70
CA GLN A 26 5.69 -12.40 18.41
C GLN A 26 5.93 -11.94 16.97
N VAL A 27 6.61 -10.82 16.78
CA VAL A 27 6.90 -10.23 15.46
C VAL A 27 8.38 -10.36 15.15
N ILE A 28 8.71 -10.80 13.93
CA ILE A 28 10.06 -10.80 13.37
C ILE A 28 10.02 -10.01 12.06
N VAL A 29 10.83 -8.97 11.96
CA VAL A 29 10.93 -8.15 10.73
C VAL A 29 12.18 -8.55 9.95
N LEU A 30 12.02 -8.86 8.65
CA LEU A 30 13.16 -9.01 7.75
C LEU A 30 13.46 -7.66 7.06
N SER A 31 14.71 -7.22 7.17
CA SER A 31 15.18 -5.97 6.60
C SER A 31 16.54 -6.14 5.91
N ARG A 32 16.78 -5.35 4.85
CA ARG A 32 18.08 -5.32 4.15
C ARG A 32 19.15 -4.52 4.91
N LYS A 33 18.73 -3.72 5.88
CA LYS A 33 19.63 -2.91 6.74
C LYS A 33 19.21 -3.08 8.19
N PRO A 34 20.17 -3.08 9.12
CA PRO A 34 19.82 -3.07 10.53
C PRO A 34 19.18 -1.74 10.91
N PHE A 35 18.24 -1.77 11.84
CA PHE A 35 17.66 -0.60 12.49
C PHE A 35 17.20 -0.95 13.90
N LEU A 36 17.09 0.05 14.77
CA LEU A 36 16.57 -0.14 16.12
C LEU A 36 15.07 -0.24 16.12
N ALA A 37 14.55 -1.27 16.75
CA ALA A 37 13.11 -1.52 16.87
C ALA A 37 12.82 -2.31 18.16
N PRO A 38 11.60 -2.24 18.71
CA PRO A 38 11.20 -3.04 19.87
C PRO A 38 10.92 -4.51 19.54
N TRP A 39 11.20 -4.94 18.31
CA TRP A 39 11.06 -6.32 17.81
C TRP A 39 12.35 -6.80 17.16
N PRO A 40 12.55 -8.13 17.06
CA PRO A 40 13.66 -8.71 16.33
C PRO A 40 13.73 -8.27 14.87
N VAL A 41 14.92 -7.85 14.44
CA VAL A 41 15.22 -7.50 13.05
C VAL A 41 16.26 -8.50 12.53
N VAL A 42 15.89 -9.27 11.52
CA VAL A 42 16.74 -10.26 10.87
C VAL A 42 17.15 -9.74 9.49
N LEU A 43 18.45 -9.82 9.22
CA LEU A 43 19.00 -9.35 7.95
C LEU A 43 18.75 -10.38 6.83
N TRP A 44 18.34 -9.88 5.67
CA TRP A 44 18.19 -10.63 4.44
C TRP A 44 18.53 -9.77 3.23
N ASP A 45 18.72 -10.38 2.06
CA ASP A 45 18.99 -9.66 0.81
C ASP A 45 17.73 -9.48 -0.07
N ALA A 46 16.61 -10.08 0.32
CA ALA A 46 15.34 -10.12 -0.40
C ALA A 46 15.42 -10.83 -1.77
N LYS A 47 16.41 -11.69 -1.98
CA LYS A 47 16.66 -12.33 -3.28
C LYS A 47 17.07 -13.81 -3.16
N ASN A 48 17.94 -14.14 -2.22
CA ASN A 48 18.46 -15.48 -2.05
C ASN A 48 18.04 -16.08 -0.70
N LEU A 49 17.87 -17.41 -0.65
CA LEU A 49 17.71 -18.12 0.61
C LEU A 49 18.99 -18.00 1.45
N GLY A 50 18.84 -18.00 2.77
CA GLY A 50 19.94 -17.87 3.71
C GLY A 50 19.47 -18.16 5.14
N GLY A 51 20.29 -17.87 6.14
CA GLY A 51 19.98 -18.17 7.55
C GLY A 51 18.69 -17.52 8.06
N TRP A 52 18.21 -16.45 7.42
CA TRP A 52 16.97 -15.77 7.76
C TRP A 52 15.73 -16.66 7.57
N GLN A 53 15.77 -17.69 6.70
CA GLN A 53 14.64 -18.59 6.45
C GLN A 53 14.21 -19.36 7.71
N ALA A 54 15.10 -19.57 8.68
CA ALA A 54 14.73 -20.19 9.96
C ALA A 54 13.67 -19.37 10.73
N SER A 55 13.48 -18.09 10.41
CA SER A 55 12.39 -17.29 10.98
C SER A 55 11.01 -17.81 10.59
N PHE A 56 10.89 -18.54 9.48
CA PHE A 56 9.63 -19.06 8.95
C PHE A 56 9.19 -20.36 9.62
N ASP A 57 10.11 -21.08 10.26
CA ASP A 57 9.77 -22.31 11.00
C ASP A 57 8.81 -21.98 12.15
N ASN A 58 7.69 -22.68 12.21
CA ASN A 58 6.61 -22.46 13.18
C ASN A 58 6.06 -21.00 13.17
N ALA A 59 6.17 -20.29 12.05
CA ALA A 59 5.46 -19.05 11.89
C ALA A 59 3.97 -19.31 11.58
N ASP A 60 3.07 -18.62 12.27
CA ASP A 60 1.63 -18.70 11.98
C ASP A 60 1.26 -17.92 10.73
N VAL A 61 1.90 -16.76 10.53
CA VAL A 61 1.57 -15.80 9.48
C VAL A 61 2.84 -15.19 8.89
N VAL A 62 2.85 -15.03 7.57
CA VAL A 62 3.85 -14.24 6.84
C VAL A 62 3.15 -13.06 6.17
N ILE A 63 3.64 -11.82 6.40
CA ILE A 63 3.12 -10.59 5.78
C ILE A 63 4.24 -9.98 4.94
N ASN A 64 4.30 -10.34 3.66
CA ASN A 64 5.34 -9.82 2.76
C ASN A 64 5.00 -8.41 2.26
N LEU A 65 5.76 -7.42 2.71
CA LEU A 65 5.67 -6.01 2.32
C LEU A 65 6.89 -5.55 1.51
N ALA A 66 7.75 -6.48 1.09
CA ALA A 66 8.98 -6.15 0.41
C ALA A 66 8.74 -5.51 -0.96
N GLY A 67 9.38 -4.39 -1.19
CA GLY A 67 9.35 -3.66 -2.44
C GLY A 67 10.06 -2.32 -2.33
N ARG A 68 10.74 -1.89 -3.41
CA ARG A 68 11.33 -0.57 -3.49
C ARG A 68 10.23 0.49 -3.62
N SER A 69 10.42 1.67 -3.03
CA SER A 69 9.56 2.83 -3.24
C SER A 69 9.42 3.17 -4.73
N VAL A 70 8.19 3.48 -5.15
CA VAL A 70 7.86 3.96 -6.50
C VAL A 70 7.99 5.48 -6.63
N ASN A 71 8.32 6.18 -5.55
CA ASN A 71 8.54 7.62 -5.55
C ASN A 71 9.91 7.96 -6.17
N CYS A 72 10.01 7.78 -7.48
CA CYS A 72 11.19 8.07 -8.30
C CYS A 72 10.78 8.18 -9.77
N ARG A 73 11.65 8.76 -10.62
CA ARG A 73 11.44 8.73 -12.09
C ARG A 73 11.60 7.32 -12.64
N TYR A 74 10.74 6.95 -13.60
CA TYR A 74 10.72 5.62 -14.20
C TYR A 74 11.71 5.48 -15.37
N ASN A 75 13.00 5.79 -15.10
CA ASN A 75 14.08 5.45 -16.02
C ASN A 75 14.31 3.92 -16.04
N PRO A 76 15.05 3.37 -17.02
CA PRO A 76 15.24 1.92 -17.16
C PRO A 76 15.78 1.24 -15.88
N GLU A 77 16.73 1.86 -15.20
CA GLU A 77 17.30 1.32 -13.96
C GLU A 77 16.27 1.28 -12.83
N ASN A 78 15.54 2.36 -12.60
CA ASN A 78 14.50 2.44 -11.58
C ASN A 78 13.36 1.44 -11.87
N ARG A 79 12.96 1.30 -13.14
CA ARG A 79 11.96 0.30 -13.56
C ARG A 79 12.42 -1.12 -13.23
N SER A 80 13.65 -1.47 -13.57
CA SER A 80 14.21 -2.79 -13.25
C SER A 80 14.24 -3.03 -11.73
N GLN A 81 14.69 -2.06 -10.95
CA GLN A 81 14.74 -2.19 -9.50
C GLN A 81 13.35 -2.26 -8.86
N ILE A 82 12.36 -1.51 -9.37
CA ILE A 82 10.97 -1.56 -8.88
C ILE A 82 10.37 -2.95 -9.13
N LEU A 83 10.55 -3.50 -10.32
CA LEU A 83 10.05 -4.83 -10.70
C LEU A 83 10.77 -5.91 -9.89
N ASN A 84 12.10 -5.96 -9.97
CA ASN A 84 12.88 -7.05 -9.39
C ASN A 84 12.77 -7.09 -7.87
N SER A 85 12.76 -5.93 -7.18
CA SER A 85 12.59 -5.89 -5.72
C SER A 85 11.28 -6.52 -5.23
N ARG A 86 10.26 -6.60 -6.07
CA ARG A 86 8.97 -7.21 -5.75
C ARG A 86 8.96 -8.69 -6.12
N VAL A 87 9.31 -8.99 -7.36
CA VAL A 87 9.28 -10.35 -7.91
C VAL A 87 10.27 -11.26 -7.19
N ASP A 88 11.54 -10.83 -7.03
CA ASP A 88 12.57 -11.61 -6.35
C ASP A 88 12.20 -11.87 -4.88
N ALA A 89 11.78 -10.81 -4.16
CA ALA A 89 11.38 -10.94 -2.77
C ALA A 89 10.18 -11.87 -2.60
N THR A 90 9.18 -11.80 -3.49
CA THR A 90 8.01 -12.67 -3.43
C THR A 90 8.38 -14.13 -3.66
N ARG A 91 9.20 -14.40 -4.69
CA ARG A 91 9.66 -15.76 -4.98
C ARG A 91 10.49 -16.36 -3.85
N VAL A 92 11.41 -15.58 -3.26
CA VAL A 92 12.25 -16.12 -2.18
C VAL A 92 11.47 -16.32 -0.88
N VAL A 93 10.48 -15.45 -0.61
CA VAL A 93 9.54 -15.64 0.52
C VAL A 93 8.72 -16.91 0.33
N GLY A 94 8.15 -17.12 -0.85
CA GLY A 94 7.39 -18.33 -1.14
C GLY A 94 8.23 -19.61 -1.04
N LYS A 95 9.49 -19.58 -1.50
CA LYS A 95 10.44 -20.69 -1.31
C LYS A 95 10.75 -20.94 0.17
N ALA A 96 10.91 -19.88 0.97
CA ALA A 96 11.13 -20.03 2.41
C ALA A 96 9.89 -20.63 3.12
N ILE A 97 8.68 -20.26 2.71
CA ILE A 97 7.43 -20.87 3.17
C ILE A 97 7.40 -22.36 2.82
N SER A 98 7.72 -22.72 1.57
CA SER A 98 7.75 -24.11 1.11
C SER A 98 8.80 -24.96 1.83
N ASN A 99 9.92 -24.37 2.24
CA ASN A 99 11.00 -25.05 2.92
C ASN A 99 10.81 -25.15 4.45
N ALA A 100 9.85 -24.42 5.01
CA ALA A 100 9.62 -24.41 6.44
C ALA A 100 9.17 -25.80 6.93
N SER A 101 9.71 -26.25 8.05
CA SER A 101 9.32 -27.54 8.67
C SER A 101 7.85 -27.57 9.05
N THR A 102 7.32 -26.43 9.47
CA THR A 102 5.89 -26.18 9.71
C THR A 102 5.52 -24.89 8.98
N PRO A 103 4.96 -24.98 7.75
CA PRO A 103 4.61 -23.80 6.96
C PRO A 103 3.55 -22.93 7.64
N PRO A 104 3.58 -21.61 7.45
CA PRO A 104 2.58 -20.69 7.97
C PRO A 104 1.20 -20.98 7.37
N ARG A 105 0.16 -20.91 8.19
CA ARG A 105 -1.24 -21.08 7.73
C ARG A 105 -1.72 -19.95 6.80
N VAL A 106 -1.12 -18.76 6.89
CA VAL A 106 -1.51 -17.57 6.12
C VAL A 106 -0.30 -16.87 5.56
N TRP A 107 -0.34 -16.58 4.26
CA TRP A 107 0.58 -15.68 3.58
C TRP A 107 -0.18 -14.46 3.04
N LEU A 108 0.01 -13.30 3.65
CA LEU A 108 -0.46 -12.01 3.16
C LEU A 108 0.63 -11.38 2.30
N GLN A 109 0.38 -11.31 1.00
CA GLN A 109 1.30 -10.78 0.01
C GLN A 109 0.87 -9.37 -0.40
N ALA A 110 1.76 -8.39 -0.25
CA ALA A 110 1.48 -7.04 -0.75
C ALA A 110 1.26 -7.05 -2.27
N SER A 111 0.28 -6.28 -2.70
CA SER A 111 -0.04 -5.92 -4.06
C SER A 111 -0.54 -4.47 -4.08
N THR A 112 -1.13 -4.00 -5.15
CA THR A 112 -1.54 -2.60 -5.29
C THR A 112 -2.85 -2.43 -6.05
N ALA A 113 -3.70 -1.52 -5.59
CA ALA A 113 -4.89 -1.08 -6.31
C ALA A 113 -4.58 -0.40 -7.67
N THR A 114 -3.31 -0.07 -7.93
CA THR A 114 -2.85 0.47 -9.22
C THR A 114 -3.00 -0.53 -10.37
N ILE A 115 -3.16 -1.82 -10.09
CA ILE A 115 -3.37 -2.89 -11.08
C ILE A 115 -4.65 -2.68 -11.91
N TYR A 116 -5.63 -1.94 -11.40
CA TYR A 116 -6.89 -1.72 -12.07
C TYR A 116 -6.82 -0.66 -13.17
N SER A 117 -7.77 -0.77 -14.10
CA SER A 117 -7.95 0.17 -15.20
C SER A 117 -8.27 1.58 -14.73
N HIS A 118 -7.82 2.56 -15.52
CA HIS A 118 -8.20 3.96 -15.39
C HIS A 118 -9.60 4.16 -15.96
N ARG A 119 -10.59 4.35 -15.10
CA ARG A 119 -12.00 4.51 -15.53
C ARG A 119 -12.77 5.43 -14.58
N PHE A 120 -13.86 6.01 -15.10
CA PHE A 120 -14.72 6.96 -14.39
C PHE A 120 -16.15 6.44 -14.21
N ASP A 121 -16.61 5.57 -15.10
CA ASP A 121 -17.98 5.07 -15.21
C ASP A 121 -18.40 4.20 -14.02
N SER A 122 -17.55 3.31 -13.56
CA SER A 122 -17.85 2.41 -12.45
C SER A 122 -16.62 2.12 -11.58
N PRO A 123 -16.80 1.72 -10.30
CA PRO A 123 -15.68 1.31 -9.47
C PRO A 123 -15.11 -0.03 -9.93
N ASN A 124 -13.80 -0.23 -9.64
CA ASN A 124 -13.15 -1.53 -9.71
C ASN A 124 -13.23 -2.20 -8.34
N ASP A 125 -13.80 -3.38 -8.27
CA ASP A 125 -13.85 -4.21 -7.08
C ASP A 125 -12.92 -5.43 -7.22
N ASP A 126 -12.79 -6.21 -6.16
CA ASP A 126 -11.98 -7.42 -6.12
C ASP A 126 -12.71 -8.69 -6.60
N ILE A 127 -13.91 -8.54 -7.19
CA ILE A 127 -14.73 -9.63 -7.76
C ILE A 127 -14.79 -9.49 -9.28
N ARG A 128 -15.11 -8.29 -9.80
CA ARG A 128 -15.40 -8.00 -11.21
C ARG A 128 -14.56 -6.84 -11.77
N GLY A 129 -13.66 -6.28 -10.96
CA GLY A 129 -12.82 -5.14 -11.36
C GLY A 129 -11.96 -5.46 -12.57
N VAL A 130 -11.85 -4.49 -13.48
CA VAL A 130 -11.13 -4.62 -14.74
C VAL A 130 -9.64 -4.31 -14.51
N LEU A 131 -8.78 -5.27 -14.82
CA LEU A 131 -7.33 -5.03 -14.79
C LEU A 131 -6.92 -4.10 -15.93
N GLY A 132 -6.09 -3.11 -15.62
CA GLY A 132 -5.64 -2.11 -16.58
C GLY A 132 -4.54 -2.59 -17.54
N GLY A 133 -4.05 -1.66 -18.35
CA GLY A 133 -2.94 -1.87 -19.29
C GLY A 133 -3.35 -2.12 -20.73
N ASN A 134 -4.66 -2.33 -20.98
CA ASN A 134 -5.22 -2.54 -22.31
C ASN A 134 -6.14 -1.38 -22.76
N GLU A 135 -6.22 -0.32 -21.97
CA GLU A 135 -7.02 0.85 -22.29
C GLU A 135 -6.43 1.61 -23.49
N PRO A 136 -7.25 2.19 -24.38
CA PRO A 136 -6.74 3.02 -25.48
C PRO A 136 -5.87 4.18 -24.94
N ASN A 137 -4.73 4.41 -25.58
CA ASN A 137 -3.81 5.51 -25.24
C ASN A 137 -3.31 5.53 -23.79
N VAL A 138 -3.24 4.37 -23.13
CA VAL A 138 -2.67 4.29 -21.79
C VAL A 138 -1.20 4.77 -21.81
N PRO A 139 -0.82 5.73 -20.95
CA PRO A 139 0.57 6.18 -20.89
C PRO A 139 1.53 5.05 -20.52
N ASP A 140 2.74 5.06 -21.07
CA ASP A 140 3.76 4.02 -20.82
C ASP A 140 4.10 3.86 -19.33
N THR A 141 4.15 4.96 -18.58
CA THR A 141 4.35 4.92 -17.12
C THR A 141 3.23 4.19 -16.38
N TRP A 142 1.96 4.36 -16.82
CA TRP A 142 0.82 3.68 -16.22
C TRP A 142 0.82 2.19 -16.56
N LYS A 143 1.12 1.87 -17.84
CA LYS A 143 1.26 0.48 -18.29
C LYS A 143 2.35 -0.23 -17.49
N PHE A 144 3.52 0.40 -17.32
CA PHE A 144 4.61 -0.14 -16.52
C PHE A 144 4.16 -0.49 -15.08
N SER A 145 3.45 0.41 -14.40
CA SER A 145 2.98 0.17 -13.03
C SER A 145 2.00 -1.01 -12.95
N ILE A 146 1.16 -1.19 -13.98
CA ILE A 146 0.23 -2.33 -14.07
C ILE A 146 1.00 -3.62 -14.34
N ASP A 147 1.96 -3.60 -15.27
CA ASP A 147 2.80 -4.76 -15.59
C ASP A 147 3.61 -5.23 -14.35
N VAL A 148 4.14 -4.28 -13.56
CA VAL A 148 4.77 -4.58 -12.27
C VAL A 148 3.80 -5.25 -11.31
N ALA A 149 2.58 -4.72 -11.17
CA ALA A 149 1.58 -5.28 -10.27
C ALA A 149 1.17 -6.71 -10.68
N ARG A 150 0.99 -6.96 -11.98
CA ARG A 150 0.70 -8.30 -12.53
C ARG A 150 1.84 -9.28 -12.28
N ALA A 151 3.09 -8.87 -12.58
CA ALA A 151 4.26 -9.71 -12.33
C ALA A 151 4.45 -10.02 -10.84
N TRP A 152 4.10 -9.07 -9.98
CA TRP A 152 4.17 -9.24 -8.53
C TRP A 152 3.16 -10.28 -8.03
N GLU A 153 1.90 -10.18 -8.45
CA GLU A 153 0.86 -11.16 -8.10
C GLU A 153 1.18 -12.54 -8.69
N HIS A 154 1.60 -12.59 -9.96
CA HIS A 154 1.97 -13.83 -10.62
C HIS A 154 3.12 -14.56 -9.89
N ALA A 155 4.16 -13.83 -9.46
CA ALA A 155 5.27 -14.41 -8.70
C ALA A 155 4.82 -15.07 -7.38
N ALA A 156 3.73 -14.59 -6.76
CA ALA A 156 3.15 -15.26 -5.61
C ALA A 156 2.33 -16.51 -6.00
N GLU A 157 1.68 -16.48 -7.17
CA GLU A 157 0.79 -17.56 -7.64
C GLU A 157 1.54 -18.73 -8.29
N GLU A 158 2.79 -18.51 -8.76
CA GLU A 158 3.65 -19.56 -9.35
C GLU A 158 3.94 -20.72 -8.39
N LEU A 159 3.80 -20.51 -7.08
CA LEU A 159 4.17 -21.48 -6.06
C LEU A 159 2.95 -22.24 -5.55
N ASP A 160 3.02 -23.56 -5.63
CA ASP A 160 2.06 -24.43 -4.95
C ASP A 160 2.45 -24.55 -3.47
N LEU A 161 1.57 -24.07 -2.59
CA LEU A 161 1.78 -24.05 -1.14
C LEU A 161 0.56 -24.67 -0.44
N PRO A 162 0.43 -25.99 -0.49
CA PRO A 162 -0.69 -26.67 0.15
C PRO A 162 -0.68 -26.40 1.66
N GLY A 163 -1.83 -26.02 2.20
CA GLY A 163 -1.97 -25.67 3.61
C GLY A 163 -1.64 -24.21 3.97
N THR A 164 -1.11 -23.43 3.04
CA THR A 164 -0.91 -21.98 3.24
C THR A 164 -1.93 -21.17 2.45
N ARG A 165 -2.87 -20.54 3.14
CA ARG A 165 -3.84 -19.65 2.52
C ARG A 165 -3.16 -18.34 2.07
N ARG A 166 -3.24 -18.03 0.79
CA ARG A 166 -2.61 -16.84 0.20
C ARG A 166 -3.64 -15.75 -0.07
N VAL A 167 -3.30 -14.51 0.33
CA VAL A 167 -4.06 -13.31 0.04
C VAL A 167 -3.17 -12.30 -0.67
N LEU A 168 -3.63 -11.76 -1.80
CA LEU A 168 -2.98 -10.68 -2.54
C LEU A 168 -3.62 -9.35 -2.11
N MET A 169 -2.94 -8.60 -1.24
CA MET A 169 -3.45 -7.36 -0.65
C MET A 169 -3.29 -6.20 -1.65
N ARG A 170 -4.31 -5.94 -2.46
CA ARG A 170 -4.37 -4.79 -3.39
C ARG A 170 -4.64 -3.50 -2.61
N ALA A 171 -3.59 -2.99 -1.97
CA ALA A 171 -3.70 -1.81 -1.12
C ALA A 171 -3.86 -0.52 -1.97
N ALA A 172 -4.81 0.32 -1.56
CA ALA A 172 -4.92 1.72 -1.94
C ALA A 172 -3.87 2.58 -1.20
N MET A 173 -3.87 3.89 -1.41
CA MET A 173 -3.00 4.79 -0.67
C MET A 173 -3.34 4.74 0.83
N THR A 174 -2.46 4.18 1.63
CA THR A 174 -2.65 4.16 3.08
C THR A 174 -2.28 5.54 3.65
N MET A 175 -3.29 6.19 4.24
CA MET A 175 -3.16 7.49 4.87
C MET A 175 -2.82 7.32 6.34
N SER A 176 -1.65 7.81 6.73
CA SER A 176 -1.14 7.74 8.09
C SER A 176 -0.46 9.06 8.46
N PRO A 177 -0.53 9.50 9.73
CA PRO A 177 0.15 10.72 10.20
C PRO A 177 1.67 10.54 10.37
N GLU A 178 2.26 9.45 9.92
CA GLU A 178 3.71 9.26 9.90
C GLU A 178 4.40 10.20 8.91
N GLN A 179 5.62 10.69 9.24
CA GLN A 179 6.28 11.76 8.49
C GLN A 179 6.67 11.38 7.05
N ASP A 180 6.99 10.12 6.80
CA ASP A 180 7.48 9.65 5.50
C ASP A 180 6.37 9.15 4.55
N GLY A 181 5.09 9.39 4.89
CA GLY A 181 3.94 8.90 4.15
C GLY A 181 3.38 9.87 3.13
N VAL A 182 2.49 9.37 2.26
CA VAL A 182 1.76 10.18 1.27
C VAL A 182 0.93 11.29 1.94
N PHE A 183 0.36 11.02 3.12
CA PHE A 183 -0.41 12.01 3.88
C PHE A 183 0.46 13.21 4.28
N ALA A 184 1.70 12.99 4.72
CA ALA A 184 2.65 14.05 5.06
C ALA A 184 2.93 14.97 3.87
N VAL A 185 3.12 14.39 2.68
CA VAL A 185 3.31 15.16 1.43
C VAL A 185 2.07 16.03 1.13
N LEU A 186 0.88 15.44 1.20
CA LEU A 186 -0.39 16.15 0.95
C LEU A 186 -0.61 17.28 1.94
N VAL A 187 -0.39 17.05 3.24
CA VAL A 187 -0.48 18.10 4.27
C VAL A 187 0.55 19.19 4.04
N GLY A 188 1.77 18.82 3.66
CA GLY A 188 2.82 19.79 3.30
C GLY A 188 2.43 20.70 2.14
N LEU A 189 1.78 20.18 1.10
CA LEU A 189 1.24 20.96 -0.02
C LEU A 189 0.09 21.86 0.45
N VAL A 190 -0.86 21.32 1.20
CA VAL A 190 -2.01 22.08 1.72
C VAL A 190 -1.55 23.24 2.59
N LYS A 191 -0.61 23.05 3.51
CA LYS A 191 -0.07 24.11 4.38
C LYS A 191 0.64 25.21 3.62
N ARG A 192 1.16 24.93 2.41
CA ARG A 192 1.78 25.92 1.50
C ARG A 192 0.80 26.60 0.54
N GLY A 193 -0.51 26.32 0.68
CA GLY A 193 -1.53 26.83 -0.26
C GLY A 193 -1.56 26.12 -1.62
N LEU A 194 -0.81 25.02 -1.79
CA LEU A 194 -0.72 24.24 -3.03
C LEU A 194 -1.67 23.02 -3.03
N GLY A 195 -2.59 22.97 -2.10
CA GLY A 195 -3.54 21.88 -1.92
C GLY A 195 -4.81 22.00 -2.76
N GLY A 196 -4.77 22.62 -3.92
CA GLY A 196 -5.90 22.72 -4.84
C GLY A 196 -6.16 21.45 -5.63
N THR A 197 -7.02 21.57 -6.63
CA THR A 197 -7.36 20.49 -7.55
C THR A 197 -6.16 20.15 -8.44
N ASN A 198 -5.88 18.87 -8.63
CA ASN A 198 -4.86 18.38 -9.56
C ASN A 198 -5.50 18.02 -10.91
N GLY A 199 -5.00 18.60 -12.00
CA GLY A 199 -5.60 18.45 -13.34
C GLY A 199 -7.01 19.01 -13.37
N ASP A 200 -7.97 18.22 -13.90
CA ASP A 200 -9.41 18.55 -13.89
C ASP A 200 -10.10 18.16 -12.56
N GLY A 201 -9.43 17.37 -11.72
CA GLY A 201 -9.93 16.95 -10.43
C GLY A 201 -11.00 15.86 -10.46
N ALA A 202 -11.37 15.38 -11.64
CA ALA A 202 -12.38 14.34 -11.81
C ALA A 202 -11.86 12.93 -11.50
N GLN A 203 -10.53 12.73 -11.58
CA GLN A 203 -9.91 11.43 -11.29
C GLN A 203 -10.17 11.03 -9.84
N TYR A 204 -10.59 9.78 -9.65
CA TYR A 204 -10.86 9.23 -8.33
C TYR A 204 -9.58 8.91 -7.55
N VAL A 205 -9.63 9.18 -6.25
CA VAL A 205 -8.63 8.82 -5.27
C VAL A 205 -9.16 7.68 -4.41
N SER A 206 -8.50 6.52 -4.49
CA SER A 206 -8.73 5.42 -3.54
C SER A 206 -7.71 5.50 -2.43
N TRP A 207 -8.19 5.39 -1.22
CA TRP A 207 -7.41 5.54 0.00
C TRP A 207 -7.89 4.55 1.06
N ILE A 208 -7.09 4.35 2.10
CA ILE A 208 -7.48 3.64 3.31
C ILE A 208 -6.81 4.33 4.51
N HIS A 209 -7.53 4.46 5.61
CA HIS A 209 -6.98 4.94 6.88
C HIS A 209 -6.01 3.91 7.47
N ASP A 210 -4.90 4.33 8.09
CA ASP A 210 -3.90 3.42 8.66
C ASP A 210 -4.50 2.45 9.69
N ILE A 211 -5.42 2.90 10.52
CA ILE A 211 -6.15 2.04 11.48
C ILE A 211 -6.96 0.98 10.73
N ASP A 212 -7.71 1.35 9.70
CA ASP A 212 -8.50 0.39 8.93
C ASP A 212 -7.64 -0.54 8.08
N PHE A 213 -6.46 -0.09 7.63
CA PHE A 213 -5.46 -0.96 7.01
C PHE A 213 -5.01 -2.05 7.99
N VAL A 214 -4.61 -1.68 9.21
CA VAL A 214 -4.21 -2.64 10.24
C VAL A 214 -5.35 -3.59 10.58
N ARG A 215 -6.55 -3.08 10.82
CA ARG A 215 -7.74 -3.89 11.12
C ARG A 215 -8.09 -4.85 9.98
N SER A 216 -7.91 -4.41 8.73
CA SER A 216 -8.10 -5.28 7.56
C SER A 216 -7.08 -6.43 7.54
N VAL A 217 -5.82 -6.17 7.90
CA VAL A 217 -4.79 -7.21 7.99
C VAL A 217 -5.13 -8.24 9.07
N PHE A 218 -5.56 -7.81 10.26
CA PHE A 218 -6.04 -8.72 11.31
C PHE A 218 -7.25 -9.53 10.84
N TRP A 219 -8.22 -8.86 10.19
CA TRP A 219 -9.38 -9.54 9.62
C TRP A 219 -9.00 -10.64 8.64
N LEU A 220 -8.04 -10.37 7.75
CA LEU A 220 -7.53 -11.34 6.78
C LEU A 220 -6.77 -12.50 7.45
N ILE A 221 -6.14 -12.30 8.60
CA ILE A 221 -5.50 -13.37 9.37
C ILE A 221 -6.56 -14.34 9.91
N ASP A 222 -7.66 -13.81 10.43
CA ASP A 222 -8.65 -14.56 11.20
C ASP A 222 -9.82 -15.12 10.36
N HIS A 223 -10.04 -14.59 9.14
CA HIS A 223 -11.14 -15.01 8.27
C HIS A 223 -10.64 -15.72 7.01
N ASP A 224 -11.44 -16.66 6.51
CA ASP A 224 -11.10 -17.47 5.33
C ASP A 224 -11.38 -16.71 4.02
N LEU A 225 -10.59 -15.67 3.81
CA LEU A 225 -10.56 -14.90 2.55
C LEU A 225 -9.25 -15.19 1.82
N SER A 226 -9.33 -15.43 0.50
CA SER A 226 -8.16 -15.79 -0.32
C SER A 226 -8.14 -15.06 -1.67
N GLY A 227 -6.99 -15.14 -2.36
CA GLY A 227 -6.75 -14.47 -3.64
C GLY A 227 -6.69 -12.96 -3.51
N PRO A 228 -7.05 -12.20 -4.56
CA PRO A 228 -7.02 -10.74 -4.56
C PRO A 228 -8.08 -10.14 -3.63
N ILE A 229 -7.65 -9.25 -2.73
CA ILE A 229 -8.50 -8.50 -1.80
C ILE A 229 -8.11 -7.02 -1.84
N ASN A 230 -9.07 -6.16 -2.06
CA ASN A 230 -8.86 -4.71 -2.05
C ASN A 230 -8.82 -4.17 -0.62
N LEU A 231 -7.69 -3.59 -0.23
CA LEU A 231 -7.55 -2.83 1.01
C LEU A 231 -7.74 -1.35 0.69
N SER A 232 -8.98 -0.92 0.63
CA SER A 232 -9.37 0.46 0.34
C SER A 232 -10.59 0.86 1.16
N SER A 233 -10.77 2.16 1.40
CA SER A 233 -12.03 2.68 1.93
C SER A 233 -13.18 2.37 0.95
N PRO A 234 -14.42 2.14 1.43
CA PRO A 234 -15.57 1.89 0.57
C PRO A 234 -15.99 3.11 -0.27
N ASN A 235 -15.52 4.30 0.07
CA ASN A 235 -15.93 5.57 -0.52
C ASN A 235 -14.76 6.29 -1.20
N PRO A 236 -14.26 5.82 -2.37
CA PRO A 236 -13.34 6.60 -3.18
C PRO A 236 -14.03 7.85 -3.71
N LEU A 237 -13.32 8.97 -3.80
CA LEU A 237 -13.90 10.24 -4.21
C LEU A 237 -13.03 10.96 -5.26
N PRO A 238 -13.62 11.91 -6.04
CA PRO A 238 -12.85 12.72 -6.98
C PRO A 238 -11.76 13.53 -6.28
N ASN A 239 -10.64 13.75 -6.95
CA ASN A 239 -9.51 14.51 -6.41
C ASN A 239 -9.90 15.91 -5.94
N ALA A 240 -10.80 16.58 -6.65
CA ALA A 240 -11.30 17.91 -6.26
C ALA A 240 -11.91 17.89 -4.85
N ASP A 241 -12.78 16.90 -4.56
CA ASP A 241 -13.40 16.74 -3.25
C ASP A 241 -12.40 16.25 -2.20
N PHE A 242 -11.54 15.30 -2.58
CA PHE A 242 -10.49 14.80 -1.70
C PHE A 242 -9.62 15.93 -1.16
N MET A 243 -9.13 16.82 -2.03
CA MET A 243 -8.29 17.95 -1.64
C MET A 243 -9.07 19.04 -0.90
N ARG A 244 -10.33 19.29 -1.27
CA ARG A 244 -11.20 20.24 -0.57
C ARG A 244 -11.45 19.83 0.89
N ILE A 245 -11.73 18.55 1.12
CA ILE A 245 -11.96 18.00 2.45
C ILE A 245 -10.68 18.03 3.28
N LEU A 246 -9.53 17.67 2.69
CA LEU A 246 -8.25 17.75 3.38
C LEU A 246 -7.90 19.17 3.80
N ARG A 247 -8.12 20.17 2.93
CA ARG A 247 -7.93 21.59 3.28
C ARG A 247 -8.84 22.01 4.43
N LYS A 248 -10.11 21.58 4.41
CA LYS A 248 -11.06 21.87 5.50
C LYS A 248 -10.56 21.32 6.82
N ALA A 249 -10.13 20.05 6.86
CA ALA A 249 -9.56 19.41 8.05
C ALA A 249 -8.28 20.10 8.54
N ALA A 250 -7.43 20.55 7.61
CA ALA A 250 -6.22 21.31 7.89
C ALA A 250 -6.47 22.79 8.26
N LYS A 251 -7.72 23.29 8.17
CA LYS A 251 -8.13 24.67 8.38
C LYS A 251 -7.42 25.67 7.42
N ILE A 252 -7.15 25.26 6.20
CA ILE A 252 -6.54 26.07 5.15
C ILE A 252 -7.60 26.40 4.09
N PRO A 253 -8.03 27.66 3.99
CA PRO A 253 -9.16 28.02 3.10
C PRO A 253 -8.78 28.04 1.62
N VAL A 254 -7.52 28.33 1.30
CA VAL A 254 -7.04 28.51 -0.08
C VAL A 254 -6.24 27.28 -0.53
N GLY A 255 -6.45 26.87 -1.78
CA GLY A 255 -5.64 25.83 -2.43
C GLY A 255 -5.49 26.17 -3.91
N LEU A 256 -4.29 26.55 -4.33
CA LEU A 256 -4.00 26.81 -5.73
C LEU A 256 -4.09 25.50 -6.53
N PRO A 257 -4.85 25.47 -7.63
CA PRO A 257 -4.93 24.28 -8.48
C PRO A 257 -3.62 24.08 -9.24
N ALA A 258 -3.28 22.84 -9.52
CA ALA A 258 -2.15 22.48 -10.35
C ALA A 258 -2.67 21.91 -11.68
N THR A 259 -2.44 22.61 -12.78
CA THR A 259 -2.74 22.10 -14.12
C THR A 259 -1.85 20.91 -14.47
N ARG A 260 -2.25 20.10 -15.45
CA ARG A 260 -1.48 18.91 -15.85
C ARG A 260 -0.01 19.24 -16.19
N TRP A 261 0.24 20.31 -16.94
CA TRP A 261 1.61 20.70 -17.30
C TRP A 261 2.43 21.15 -16.08
N MET A 262 1.81 21.82 -15.08
CA MET A 262 2.48 22.17 -13.82
C MET A 262 2.86 20.94 -13.02
N LEU A 263 1.99 19.92 -12.98
CA LEU A 263 2.27 18.64 -12.32
C LEU A 263 3.41 17.90 -13.02
N GLU A 264 3.47 17.92 -14.35
CA GLU A 264 4.57 17.34 -15.13
C GLU A 264 5.91 18.01 -14.81
N LEU A 265 5.95 19.35 -14.79
CA LEU A 265 7.14 20.09 -14.37
C LEU A 265 7.50 19.80 -12.90
N GLY A 266 6.53 19.85 -12.01
CA GLY A 266 6.73 19.54 -10.59
C GLY A 266 7.27 18.13 -10.37
N ALA A 267 6.79 17.16 -11.14
CA ALA A 267 7.27 15.77 -11.09
C ALA A 267 8.74 15.61 -11.49
N ILE A 268 9.22 16.45 -12.43
CA ILE A 268 10.64 16.48 -12.82
C ILE A 268 11.49 16.97 -11.64
N PHE A 269 11.10 18.08 -11.00
CA PHE A 269 11.83 18.65 -9.85
C PHE A 269 11.77 17.74 -8.62
N LEU A 270 10.62 17.14 -8.34
CA LEU A 270 10.42 16.22 -7.20
C LEU A 270 10.91 14.80 -7.50
N LYS A 271 11.41 14.54 -8.71
CA LYS A 271 11.90 13.23 -9.17
C LYS A 271 10.87 12.12 -8.97
N THR A 272 9.59 12.40 -9.23
CA THR A 272 8.47 11.45 -9.10
C THR A 272 7.71 11.31 -10.43
N GLU A 273 6.66 10.51 -10.49
CA GLU A 273 5.80 10.34 -11.66
C GLU A 273 4.40 10.92 -11.44
N THR A 274 3.84 11.54 -12.48
CA THR A 274 2.48 12.13 -12.45
C THR A 274 1.37 11.07 -12.37
N GLU A 275 1.67 9.82 -12.70
CA GLU A 275 0.74 8.68 -12.57
C GLU A 275 0.12 8.59 -11.18
N LEU A 276 0.90 8.82 -10.14
CA LEU A 276 0.45 8.72 -8.75
C LEU A 276 -0.69 9.71 -8.45
N ILE A 277 -0.81 10.78 -9.22
CA ILE A 277 -1.76 11.89 -9.03
C ILE A 277 -2.87 11.88 -10.08
N LEU A 278 -2.55 11.59 -11.35
CA LEU A 278 -3.46 11.78 -12.49
C LEU A 278 -4.25 10.53 -12.88
N LYS A 279 -3.79 9.34 -12.52
CA LYS A 279 -4.54 8.09 -12.80
C LYS A 279 -5.74 8.00 -11.88
N SER A 280 -6.96 7.85 -12.46
CA SER A 280 -8.16 7.58 -11.68
C SER A 280 -8.09 6.20 -11.08
N ARG A 281 -8.20 6.12 -9.77
CA ARG A 281 -8.28 4.88 -8.99
C ARG A 281 -9.60 4.88 -8.22
N ARG A 282 -10.64 4.32 -8.85
CA ARG A 282 -11.96 4.16 -8.22
C ARG A 282 -12.11 2.71 -7.79
N VAL A 283 -11.55 2.37 -6.61
CA VAL A 283 -11.45 0.99 -6.12
C VAL A 283 -12.27 0.85 -4.84
N VAL A 284 -13.02 -0.25 -4.74
CA VAL A 284 -13.89 -0.56 -3.59
C VAL A 284 -13.60 -1.97 -3.06
N PRO A 285 -13.75 -2.20 -1.74
CA PRO A 285 -13.37 -3.44 -1.06
C PRO A 285 -14.55 -4.40 -0.94
N SER A 286 -15.08 -4.89 -2.07
CA SER A 286 -16.33 -5.68 -2.08
C SER A 286 -16.24 -6.97 -1.26
N LYS A 287 -15.11 -7.69 -1.32
CA LYS A 287 -14.93 -8.93 -0.53
C LYS A 287 -14.84 -8.66 0.97
N LEU A 288 -14.13 -7.61 1.41
CA LEU A 288 -14.10 -7.22 2.82
C LEU A 288 -15.49 -6.86 3.32
N LEU A 289 -16.25 -6.05 2.58
CA LEU A 289 -17.61 -5.68 2.94
C LEU A 289 -18.52 -6.90 3.01
N ALA A 290 -18.45 -7.78 2.01
CA ALA A 290 -19.26 -9.00 1.96
C ALA A 290 -18.92 -9.98 3.11
N SER A 291 -17.66 -9.98 3.60
CA SER A 291 -17.26 -10.78 4.74
C SER A 291 -17.68 -10.22 6.11
N GLY A 292 -18.31 -9.04 6.13
CA GLY A 292 -18.77 -8.38 7.36
C GLY A 292 -17.76 -7.42 7.99
N PHE A 293 -16.63 -7.11 7.33
CA PHE A 293 -15.68 -6.13 7.82
C PHE A 293 -16.33 -4.74 7.92
N LYS A 294 -16.15 -4.09 9.07
CA LYS A 294 -16.67 -2.74 9.33
C LYS A 294 -15.51 -1.76 9.44
N PHE A 295 -15.49 -0.80 8.52
CA PHE A 295 -14.52 0.31 8.55
C PHE A 295 -14.81 1.24 9.72
N GLN A 296 -13.77 1.67 10.41
CA GLN A 296 -13.84 2.71 11.44
C GLN A 296 -13.92 4.10 10.82
N PHE A 297 -13.22 4.28 9.69
CA PHE A 297 -13.17 5.53 8.93
C PHE A 297 -13.66 5.29 7.48
N PRO A 298 -14.96 5.07 7.27
CA PRO A 298 -15.49 4.78 5.94
C PRO A 298 -15.51 5.99 5.02
N THR A 299 -15.51 7.22 5.53
CA THR A 299 -15.55 8.46 4.74
C THR A 299 -14.28 9.28 4.90
N TRP A 300 -13.93 10.03 3.86
CA TRP A 300 -12.72 10.85 3.86
C TRP A 300 -12.80 12.01 4.85
N GLU A 301 -13.99 12.54 5.10
CA GLU A 301 -14.23 13.58 6.12
C GLU A 301 -13.75 13.11 7.50
N GLN A 302 -14.24 11.97 7.96
CA GLN A 302 -13.87 11.38 9.24
C GLN A 302 -12.38 11.04 9.30
N ALA A 303 -11.85 10.44 8.23
CA ALA A 303 -10.45 10.07 8.15
C ALA A 303 -9.52 11.28 8.17
N ALA A 304 -9.83 12.33 7.39
CA ALA A 304 -9.00 13.53 7.34
C ALA A 304 -8.98 14.29 8.66
N GLU A 305 -10.10 14.33 9.39
CA GLU A 305 -10.19 14.97 10.72
C GLU A 305 -9.33 14.23 11.76
N ASP A 306 -9.44 12.90 11.82
CA ASP A 306 -8.60 12.07 12.72
C ASP A 306 -7.11 12.22 12.38
N LEU A 307 -6.76 12.01 11.11
CA LEU A 307 -5.39 12.09 10.65
C LEU A 307 -4.76 13.46 10.91
N MET A 308 -5.50 14.55 10.70
CA MET A 308 -5.02 15.91 11.00
C MET A 308 -4.86 16.12 12.51
N THR A 309 -5.75 15.61 13.32
CA THR A 309 -5.65 15.68 14.80
C THR A 309 -4.39 14.96 15.27
N ARG A 310 -4.19 13.74 14.84
CA ARG A 310 -2.99 12.92 15.16
C ARG A 310 -1.70 13.53 14.59
N TRP A 311 -1.75 14.11 13.40
CA TRP A 311 -0.63 14.84 12.80
C TRP A 311 -0.20 16.03 13.67
N ASN A 312 -1.15 16.87 14.08
CA ASN A 312 -0.86 18.05 14.88
C ASN A 312 -0.34 17.69 16.28
N SER A 313 -0.89 16.67 16.93
CA SER A 313 -0.41 16.19 18.22
C SER A 313 1.06 15.74 18.18
N ARG A 314 1.49 15.07 17.12
CA ARG A 314 2.89 14.65 16.94
C ARG A 314 3.85 15.83 16.72
N GLN A 315 3.41 16.90 16.08
CA GLN A 315 4.26 18.10 15.90
C GLN A 315 4.50 18.86 17.21
N LEU A 316 3.67 18.63 18.23
CA LEU A 316 3.82 19.25 19.56
C LEU A 316 4.77 18.45 20.49
N THR A 317 5.10 17.20 20.12
CA THR A 317 5.94 16.28 20.91
C THR A 317 7.37 16.12 20.35
N CYS A 318 7.67 16.70 19.21
CA CYS A 318 9.00 16.83 18.60
C CYS A 318 9.57 18.24 18.80
#